data_7861392962b6033212b823423c2b8d6e
#
_entry.id   7861392962b6033212b823423c2b8d6e
#
_cell.length_a   1.000
_cell.length_b   1.000
_cell.length_c   1.000
_cell.angle_alpha   90.00
_cell.angle_beta   90.00
_cell.angle_gamma   90.00
#
_symmetry.space_group_name_H-M   'P 1'
#
loop_
_entity.id
_entity.type
_entity.pdbx_description
1 polymer ?
#
loop_
_entity_poly.entity_id
_entity_poly.type
_entity_poly.pdbx_seq_one_letter_code
_entity_poly.pdbx_strand_id
1 'polypeptide(L)'
;TLYALADPTNRDTQKWLENTVVILDPCINPDGRDRYTHWFRMTGNRWPDTDPLSREHMEPWPGGRTNHYYFDLNRDWAWQTQTESDSRIKLYNQWLPHIHVDFHEQGINSPYFFAPAAEPFHEYITNWQRELQTMIGKNHAKYFDKNNWLYFTKEVFDLLYPSYGDTYPTYNGAIGMTYEQAGHSRGGLAIETEDGDILTLLDRITHHYTTGLSTVEVASQNVNRIVDEFVKFFSEGKNNPKGEYNTYIISKSNHIDKLNDLQGWLDKNGIQYGTSSANRSYKGFNYKTGKTGSVKTNVGDLVISANQSKSVL
;
A
#
# COMPACT_ATOMS: atom_id res chain seq x y z
N THR A 1 7.95 -9.46 14.83
CA THR A 1 6.55 -9.87 14.57
C THR A 1 6.46 -11.38 14.30
N LEU A 2 7.17 -11.92 13.28
CA LEU A 2 7.12 -13.36 12.92
C LEU A 2 7.38 -14.28 14.11
N TYR A 3 8.46 -14.05 14.86
CA TYR A 3 8.80 -14.86 16.04
C TYR A 3 7.65 -14.91 17.07
N ALA A 4 7.09 -13.74 17.40
CA ALA A 4 5.99 -13.67 18.36
C ALA A 4 4.70 -14.38 17.89
N LEU A 5 4.41 -14.32 16.58
CA LEU A 5 3.26 -15.02 15.98
C LEU A 5 3.48 -16.55 15.95
N ALA A 6 4.73 -16.98 15.74
CA ALA A 6 5.09 -18.39 15.66
C ALA A 6 5.33 -19.04 17.04
N ASP A 7 5.49 -18.26 18.11
CA ASP A 7 5.75 -18.75 19.46
C ASP A 7 4.51 -19.43 20.06
N PRO A 8 4.52 -20.75 20.25
CA PRO A 8 3.37 -21.49 20.79
C PRO A 8 3.07 -21.16 22.26
N THR A 9 3.99 -20.49 22.95
CA THR A 9 3.81 -20.07 24.35
C THR A 9 3.15 -18.71 24.49
N ASN A 10 3.11 -17.91 23.40
CA ASN A 10 2.44 -16.63 23.37
C ASN A 10 0.93 -16.82 23.19
N ARG A 11 0.21 -16.87 24.30
CA ARG A 11 -1.23 -17.15 24.31
C ARG A 11 -2.08 -16.12 23.56
N ASP A 12 -1.66 -14.85 23.55
CA ASP A 12 -2.41 -13.79 22.86
C ASP A 12 -2.32 -13.98 21.35
N THR A 13 -1.13 -14.17 20.82
CA THR A 13 -0.94 -14.36 19.37
C THR A 13 -1.55 -15.68 18.89
N GLN A 14 -1.48 -16.75 19.69
CA GLN A 14 -2.14 -18.03 19.36
C GLN A 14 -3.66 -17.84 19.25
N LYS A 15 -4.29 -17.12 20.18
CA LYS A 15 -5.71 -16.79 20.11
C LYS A 15 -6.08 -15.98 18.88
N TRP A 16 -5.27 -15.00 18.51
CA TRP A 16 -5.54 -14.19 17.31
C TRP A 16 -5.43 -15.02 16.02
N LEU A 17 -4.52 -15.98 15.99
CA LEU A 17 -4.30 -16.86 14.84
C LEU A 17 -5.34 -17.99 14.68
N GLU A 18 -6.25 -18.18 15.64
CA GLU A 18 -7.36 -19.14 15.50
C GLU A 18 -8.30 -18.78 14.33
N ASN A 19 -8.39 -17.50 13.96
CA ASN A 19 -9.31 -17.00 12.94
C ASN A 19 -8.68 -16.04 11.93
N THR A 20 -7.35 -15.83 11.97
CA THR A 20 -6.61 -14.96 11.06
C THR A 20 -5.41 -15.66 10.44
N VAL A 21 -5.15 -15.37 9.18
CA VAL A 21 -3.92 -15.75 8.49
C VAL A 21 -3.06 -14.51 8.33
N VAL A 22 -1.79 -14.59 8.73
CA VAL A 22 -0.83 -13.49 8.61
C VAL A 22 0.22 -13.84 7.57
N ILE A 23 0.33 -13.01 6.54
CA ILE A 23 1.34 -13.12 5.49
C ILE A 23 2.36 -12.01 5.72
N LEU A 24 3.63 -12.38 5.79
CA LEU A 24 4.75 -11.45 5.96
C LEU A 24 5.63 -11.47 4.71
N ASP A 25 5.77 -10.32 4.06
CA ASP A 25 6.79 -10.08 3.03
C ASP A 25 7.90 -9.22 3.66
N PRO A 26 9.04 -9.83 4.07
CA PRO A 26 10.04 -9.13 4.87
C PRO A 26 10.97 -8.23 4.03
N CYS A 27 10.93 -8.31 2.72
CA CYS A 27 11.90 -7.59 1.89
C CYS A 27 11.32 -7.26 0.49
N ILE A 28 10.61 -6.15 0.41
CA ILE A 28 9.99 -5.68 -0.85
C ILE A 28 11.04 -5.29 -1.90
N ASN A 29 12.16 -4.70 -1.45
CA ASN A 29 13.25 -4.21 -2.30
C ASN A 29 14.59 -4.83 -1.89
N PRO A 30 14.94 -6.02 -2.36
CA PRO A 30 16.20 -6.68 -2.00
C PRO A 30 17.43 -5.90 -2.44
N ASP A 31 17.43 -5.29 -3.61
CA ASP A 31 18.56 -4.49 -4.11
C ASP A 31 18.82 -3.25 -3.23
N GLY A 32 17.75 -2.54 -2.87
CA GLY A 32 17.84 -1.39 -1.98
C GLY A 32 18.34 -1.78 -0.60
N ARG A 33 17.80 -2.87 -0.04
CA ARG A 33 18.26 -3.41 1.23
C ARG A 33 19.75 -3.76 1.21
N ASP A 34 20.20 -4.42 0.17
CA ASP A 34 21.60 -4.83 0.04
C ASP A 34 22.52 -3.62 -0.09
N ARG A 35 22.17 -2.62 -0.89
CA ARG A 35 22.92 -1.35 -0.96
C ARG A 35 23.05 -0.68 0.40
N TYR A 36 21.92 -0.52 1.12
CA TYR A 36 21.91 0.10 2.44
C TYR A 36 22.77 -0.70 3.45
N THR A 37 22.59 -2.01 3.53
CA THR A 37 23.33 -2.83 4.52
C THR A 37 24.81 -2.93 4.21
N HIS A 38 25.22 -2.97 2.94
CA HIS A 38 26.64 -2.92 2.56
C HIS A 38 27.27 -1.58 2.93
N TRP A 39 26.61 -0.48 2.57
CA TRP A 39 27.08 0.85 2.95
C TRP A 39 27.24 0.99 4.48
N PHE A 40 26.21 0.62 5.23
CA PHE A 40 26.25 0.71 6.69
C PHE A 40 27.39 -0.14 7.27
N ARG A 41 27.62 -1.35 6.78
CA ARG A 41 28.74 -2.21 7.22
C ARG A 41 30.12 -1.62 6.93
N MET A 42 30.25 -0.82 5.88
CA MET A 42 31.52 -0.16 5.53
C MET A 42 31.77 1.12 6.33
N THR A 43 30.74 1.76 6.84
CA THR A 43 30.82 3.08 7.47
C THR A 43 30.51 3.06 8.97
N GLY A 44 29.72 2.09 9.42
CA GLY A 44 29.31 1.97 10.82
C GLY A 44 30.48 1.57 11.71
N ASN A 45 30.51 2.16 12.90
CA ASN A 45 31.46 1.86 13.94
C ASN A 45 31.03 0.67 14.80
N ARG A 46 31.97 0.17 15.64
CA ARG A 46 31.64 -0.85 16.65
C ARG A 46 30.57 -0.37 17.65
N TRP A 47 30.63 0.90 18.00
CA TRP A 47 29.67 1.60 18.84
C TRP A 47 28.94 2.61 18.00
N PRO A 48 27.63 2.81 18.18
CA PRO A 48 26.89 3.82 17.43
C PRO A 48 27.52 5.19 17.64
N ASP A 49 27.73 5.91 16.55
CA ASP A 49 28.02 7.33 16.59
C ASP A 49 26.72 8.07 16.41
N THR A 50 26.24 8.75 17.45
CA THR A 50 24.92 9.41 17.43
C THR A 50 24.93 10.76 16.75
N ASP A 51 26.11 11.32 16.39
CA ASP A 51 26.18 12.59 15.65
C ASP A 51 25.50 12.45 14.27
N PRO A 52 24.41 13.20 13.99
CA PRO A 52 23.72 13.16 12.70
C PRO A 52 24.60 13.50 11.49
N LEU A 53 25.74 14.14 11.70
CA LEU A 53 26.73 14.46 10.66
C LEU A 53 27.76 13.35 10.44
N SER A 54 27.75 12.33 11.27
CA SER A 54 28.62 11.16 11.10
C SER A 54 28.35 10.46 9.76
N ARG A 55 29.42 9.88 9.20
CA ARG A 55 29.36 9.16 7.92
C ARG A 55 28.37 8.01 7.92
N GLU A 56 28.13 7.36 9.05
CA GLU A 56 27.16 6.26 9.16
C GLU A 56 25.70 6.70 9.06
N HIS A 57 25.44 8.03 9.01
CA HIS A 57 24.12 8.62 8.83
C HIS A 57 23.94 9.31 7.47
N MET A 58 24.91 9.16 6.57
CA MET A 58 24.91 9.80 5.25
C MET A 58 24.90 8.75 4.13
N GLU A 59 23.73 8.13 3.93
CA GLU A 59 23.54 7.15 2.85
C GLU A 59 23.85 7.78 1.49
N PRO A 60 24.80 7.19 0.70
CA PRO A 60 25.14 7.75 -0.60
C PRO A 60 24.06 7.40 -1.65
N TRP A 61 23.97 8.24 -2.68
CA TRP A 61 23.23 7.86 -3.87
C TRP A 61 23.81 6.56 -4.47
N PRO A 62 22.97 5.60 -4.95
CA PRO A 62 21.50 5.70 -5.17
C PRO A 62 20.62 5.33 -3.98
N GLY A 63 21.18 5.03 -2.81
CA GLY A 63 20.45 4.71 -1.61
C GLY A 63 19.62 3.42 -1.65
N GLY A 64 18.90 3.16 -0.58
CA GLY A 64 18.06 1.96 -0.42
C GLY A 64 16.65 2.09 -0.99
N ARG A 65 16.24 3.27 -1.46
CA ARG A 65 14.84 3.50 -1.88
C ARG A 65 14.47 2.77 -3.17
N THR A 66 15.35 2.74 -4.16
CA THR A 66 15.06 2.24 -5.50
C THR A 66 15.58 0.82 -5.72
N ASN A 67 14.98 0.09 -6.69
CA ASN A 67 15.47 -1.23 -7.11
C ASN A 67 16.76 -1.14 -7.93
N HIS A 68 17.18 -2.25 -8.56
CA HIS A 68 18.39 -2.30 -9.39
C HIS A 68 18.40 -1.27 -10.53
N TYR A 69 17.26 -1.02 -11.14
CA TYR A 69 17.09 -0.09 -12.27
C TYR A 69 16.70 1.33 -11.86
N TYR A 70 16.80 1.65 -10.58
CA TYR A 70 16.47 2.96 -10.00
C TYR A 70 14.98 3.33 -10.06
N PHE A 71 14.08 2.35 -10.13
CA PHE A 71 12.65 2.58 -9.99
C PHE A 71 12.23 2.48 -8.52
N ASP A 72 11.31 3.36 -8.14
CA ASP A 72 10.67 3.32 -6.84
C ASP A 72 9.52 2.29 -6.86
N LEU A 73 9.72 1.16 -6.19
CA LEU A 73 8.74 0.08 -6.15
C LEU A 73 7.44 0.49 -5.43
N ASN A 74 7.50 1.50 -4.55
CA ASN A 74 6.29 2.07 -3.93
C ASN A 74 5.60 3.14 -4.80
N ARG A 75 5.92 3.17 -6.10
CA ARG A 75 5.20 3.90 -7.15
C ARG A 75 4.75 2.96 -8.27
N ASP A 76 4.98 1.66 -8.11
CA ASP A 76 4.81 0.66 -9.18
C ASP A 76 3.77 -0.44 -8.86
N TRP A 77 3.03 -0.31 -7.75
CA TRP A 77 2.02 -1.31 -7.36
C TRP A 77 0.95 -1.54 -8.42
N ALA A 78 0.33 -0.48 -8.92
CA ALA A 78 -0.69 -0.59 -9.97
C ALA A 78 -0.07 -0.79 -11.35
N TRP A 79 1.07 -0.17 -11.63
CA TRP A 79 1.69 -0.19 -12.95
C TRP A 79 2.40 -1.52 -13.26
N GLN A 80 3.03 -2.15 -12.27
CA GLN A 80 3.67 -3.47 -12.39
C GLN A 80 4.69 -3.51 -13.55
N THR A 81 5.49 -2.45 -13.67
CA THR A 81 6.52 -2.32 -14.69
C THR A 81 7.81 -3.02 -14.31
N GLN A 82 8.04 -3.20 -13.01
CA GLN A 82 9.23 -3.86 -12.47
C GLN A 82 8.93 -5.32 -12.13
N THR A 83 9.94 -6.17 -12.26
CA THR A 83 9.82 -7.62 -12.01
C THR A 83 9.36 -7.92 -10.60
N GLU A 84 9.84 -7.17 -9.62
CA GLU A 84 9.48 -7.29 -8.21
C GLU A 84 7.99 -7.01 -8.01
N SER A 85 7.49 -5.92 -8.59
CA SER A 85 6.07 -5.55 -8.52
C SER A 85 5.19 -6.57 -9.22
N ASP A 86 5.52 -6.96 -10.45
CA ASP A 86 4.77 -7.95 -11.22
C ASP A 86 4.66 -9.30 -10.47
N SER A 87 5.76 -9.75 -9.88
CA SER A 87 5.79 -11.02 -9.13
C SER A 87 4.97 -10.93 -7.84
N ARG A 88 5.09 -9.81 -7.11
CA ARG A 88 4.34 -9.58 -5.86
C ARG A 88 2.85 -9.48 -6.09
N ILE A 89 2.41 -8.72 -7.11
CA ILE A 89 0.99 -8.51 -7.38
C ILE A 89 0.31 -9.80 -7.83
N LYS A 90 1.01 -10.70 -8.50
CA LYS A 90 0.48 -12.05 -8.80
C LYS A 90 0.10 -12.81 -7.52
N LEU A 91 0.98 -12.81 -6.52
CA LEU A 91 0.70 -13.42 -5.22
C LEU A 91 -0.38 -12.64 -4.46
N TYR A 92 -0.29 -11.32 -4.46
CA TYR A 92 -1.30 -10.47 -3.84
C TYR A 92 -2.71 -10.76 -4.38
N ASN A 93 -2.88 -10.85 -5.69
CA ASN A 93 -4.17 -11.14 -6.33
C ASN A 93 -4.69 -12.56 -6.06
N GLN A 94 -3.81 -13.52 -5.74
CA GLN A 94 -4.24 -14.87 -5.32
C GLN A 94 -4.80 -14.88 -3.90
N TRP A 95 -4.22 -14.08 -2.98
CA TRP A 95 -4.63 -14.02 -1.59
C TRP A 95 -5.71 -12.98 -1.35
N LEU A 96 -5.65 -11.82 -1.99
CA LEU A 96 -6.52 -10.66 -1.77
C LEU A 96 -6.75 -10.39 -0.29
N PRO A 97 -5.72 -9.97 0.45
CA PRO A 97 -5.80 -9.81 1.89
C PRO A 97 -6.85 -8.75 2.27
N HIS A 98 -7.57 -8.98 3.37
CA HIS A 98 -8.57 -8.05 3.88
C HIS A 98 -7.96 -6.80 4.52
N ILE A 99 -6.76 -6.94 5.07
CA ILE A 99 -5.97 -5.85 5.66
C ILE A 99 -4.57 -5.92 5.06
N HIS A 100 -4.02 -4.78 4.70
CA HIS A 100 -2.66 -4.65 4.20
C HIS A 100 -1.93 -3.52 4.92
N VAL A 101 -0.71 -3.78 5.36
CA VAL A 101 0.14 -2.77 6.00
C VAL A 101 1.46 -2.69 5.27
N ASP A 102 1.81 -1.48 4.84
CA ASP A 102 3.11 -1.15 4.29
C ASP A 102 3.95 -0.45 5.36
N PHE A 103 5.06 -1.09 5.78
CA PHE A 103 5.94 -0.58 6.83
C PHE A 103 7.06 0.26 6.22
N HIS A 104 7.13 1.51 6.62
CA HIS A 104 8.02 2.52 6.08
C HIS A 104 8.82 3.27 7.14
N GLU A 105 9.74 4.10 6.67
CA GLU A 105 10.50 5.02 7.50
C GLU A 105 10.44 6.44 6.93
N GLN A 106 10.30 7.41 7.83
CA GLN A 106 10.30 8.85 7.58
C GLN A 106 11.49 9.54 8.27
N GLY A 107 11.56 10.88 8.19
CA GLY A 107 12.65 11.66 8.76
C GLY A 107 12.89 11.39 10.24
N ILE A 108 14.16 11.47 10.68
CA ILE A 108 14.61 11.08 12.04
C ILE A 108 13.94 11.87 13.18
N ASN A 109 13.46 13.07 12.90
CA ASN A 109 12.85 13.97 13.89
C ASN A 109 11.32 13.86 13.95
N SER A 110 10.72 12.94 13.18
CA SER A 110 9.27 12.78 13.13
C SER A 110 8.79 11.80 14.20
N PRO A 111 7.67 12.09 14.89
CA PRO A 111 6.96 11.08 15.67
C PRO A 111 6.51 9.92 14.78
N TYR A 112 6.15 8.79 15.37
CA TYR A 112 5.65 7.64 14.62
C TYR A 112 4.30 7.96 13.95
N PHE A 113 4.12 7.55 12.68
CA PHE A 113 2.82 7.66 12.00
C PHE A 113 2.12 6.31 11.90
N PHE A 114 0.80 6.31 12.14
CA PHE A 114 -0.10 5.22 11.82
C PHE A 114 -1.50 5.73 11.45
N ALA A 115 -2.31 4.85 10.86
CA ALA A 115 -3.67 5.15 10.45
C ALA A 115 -4.54 5.78 11.57
N PRO A 116 -5.57 6.58 11.23
CA PRO A 116 -6.10 6.82 9.90
C PRO A 116 -5.24 7.75 9.04
N ALA A 117 -5.35 7.56 7.71
CA ALA A 117 -4.68 8.39 6.73
C ALA A 117 -5.19 9.84 6.73
N ALA A 118 -4.44 10.74 6.06
CA ALA A 118 -4.82 12.14 5.89
C ALA A 118 -6.06 12.30 4.98
N GLU A 119 -6.86 13.34 5.25
CA GLU A 119 -7.93 13.77 4.35
C GLU A 119 -7.40 14.74 3.27
N PRO A 120 -8.07 14.82 2.10
CA PRO A 120 -9.32 14.15 1.75
C PRO A 120 -9.13 12.70 1.34
N PHE A 121 -10.08 11.85 1.72
CA PHE A 121 -10.17 10.51 1.16
C PHE A 121 -10.77 10.53 -0.25
N HIS A 122 -10.29 9.64 -1.12
CA HIS A 122 -10.95 9.40 -2.39
C HIS A 122 -12.38 8.88 -2.16
N GLU A 123 -13.33 9.31 -2.99
CA GLU A 123 -14.78 9.00 -2.85
C GLU A 123 -15.09 7.49 -2.90
N TYR A 124 -14.22 6.68 -3.49
CA TYR A 124 -14.36 5.23 -3.57
C TYR A 124 -13.92 4.48 -2.32
N ILE A 125 -13.18 5.13 -1.42
CA ILE A 125 -12.83 4.55 -0.11
C ILE A 125 -14.09 4.51 0.75
N THR A 126 -14.50 3.31 1.14
CA THR A 126 -15.75 3.09 1.85
C THR A 126 -15.71 3.61 3.30
N ASN A 127 -16.89 3.86 3.87
CA ASN A 127 -16.98 4.25 5.28
C ASN A 127 -16.40 3.16 6.21
N TRP A 128 -16.58 1.89 5.84
CA TRP A 128 -16.00 0.77 6.58
C TRP A 128 -14.46 0.80 6.59
N GLN A 129 -13.84 1.03 5.44
CA GLN A 129 -12.38 1.14 5.37
C GLN A 129 -11.85 2.25 6.29
N ARG A 130 -12.50 3.41 6.30
CA ARG A 130 -12.15 4.53 7.20
C ARG A 130 -12.41 4.20 8.67
N GLU A 131 -13.50 3.52 8.97
CA GLU A 131 -13.86 3.09 10.33
C GLU A 131 -12.82 2.12 10.89
N LEU A 132 -12.44 1.08 10.14
CA LEU A 132 -11.48 0.09 10.62
C LEU A 132 -10.08 0.68 10.77
N GLN A 133 -9.64 1.57 9.86
CA GLN A 133 -8.41 2.34 10.06
C GLN A 133 -8.42 3.09 11.41
N THR A 134 -9.56 3.71 11.74
CA THR A 134 -9.71 4.42 13.02
C THR A 134 -9.69 3.46 14.21
N MET A 135 -10.29 2.28 14.11
CA MET A 135 -10.26 1.27 15.17
C MET A 135 -8.84 0.76 15.42
N ILE A 136 -8.11 0.46 14.35
CA ILE A 136 -6.70 0.03 14.40
C ILE A 136 -5.84 1.13 15.02
N GLY A 137 -5.96 2.37 14.53
CA GLY A 137 -5.22 3.52 15.06
C GLY A 137 -5.47 3.77 16.55
N LYS A 138 -6.72 3.66 17.01
CA LYS A 138 -7.05 3.75 18.44
C LYS A 138 -6.43 2.62 19.27
N ASN A 139 -6.30 1.43 18.71
CA ASN A 139 -5.63 0.34 19.40
C ASN A 139 -4.12 0.56 19.46
N HIS A 140 -3.49 1.08 18.40
CA HIS A 140 -2.08 1.49 18.44
C HIS A 140 -1.84 2.57 19.49
N ALA A 141 -2.70 3.60 19.54
CA ALA A 141 -2.61 4.68 20.51
C ALA A 141 -2.56 4.17 21.94
N LYS A 142 -3.35 3.15 22.31
CA LYS A 142 -3.29 2.55 23.66
C LYS A 142 -1.90 2.05 24.05
N TYR A 143 -1.20 1.43 23.09
CA TYR A 143 0.15 0.92 23.32
C TYR A 143 1.18 2.04 23.36
N PHE A 144 1.05 3.03 22.48
CA PHE A 144 1.96 4.18 22.42
C PHE A 144 1.80 5.07 23.65
N ASP A 145 0.58 5.41 24.05
CA ASP A 145 0.29 6.19 25.25
C ASP A 145 0.82 5.51 26.52
N LYS A 146 0.65 4.19 26.62
CA LYS A 146 1.14 3.40 27.77
C LYS A 146 2.67 3.46 27.92
N ASN A 147 3.38 3.60 26.78
CA ASN A 147 4.84 3.62 26.76
C ASN A 147 5.41 5.05 26.61
N ASN A 148 4.58 6.07 26.57
CA ASN A 148 4.94 7.47 26.31
C ASN A 148 5.70 7.66 24.97
N TRP A 149 5.33 6.90 23.96
CA TRP A 149 5.87 7.06 22.59
C TRP A 149 5.06 8.08 21.81
N LEU A 150 5.74 8.99 21.14
CA LEU A 150 5.11 10.03 20.33
C LEU A 150 4.61 9.47 19.00
N TYR A 151 3.43 9.90 18.59
CA TYR A 151 2.82 9.53 17.32
C TYR A 151 1.90 10.63 16.77
N PHE A 152 1.57 10.52 15.50
CA PHE A 152 0.53 11.34 14.86
C PHE A 152 -0.29 10.52 13.88
N THR A 153 -1.45 11.05 13.49
CA THR A 153 -2.40 10.44 12.55
C THR A 153 -3.07 11.53 11.72
N LYS A 154 -3.69 11.17 10.60
CA LYS A 154 -4.52 12.06 9.76
C LYS A 154 -3.77 13.21 9.10
N GLU A 155 -2.49 13.15 9.04
CA GLU A 155 -1.62 14.16 8.45
C GLU A 155 -0.63 13.51 7.48
N VAL A 156 -0.13 14.26 6.50
CA VAL A 156 0.94 13.91 5.56
C VAL A 156 0.59 12.77 4.59
N PHE A 157 0.23 11.61 5.11
CA PHE A 157 0.06 10.37 4.31
C PHE A 157 -1.39 10.17 3.90
N ASP A 158 -1.69 10.38 2.61
CA ASP A 158 -3.01 10.21 2.00
C ASP A 158 -3.15 8.87 1.27
N LEU A 159 -4.36 8.58 0.77
CA LEU A 159 -4.72 7.39 0.01
C LEU A 159 -5.29 7.77 -1.37
N LEU A 160 -4.61 8.62 -2.13
CA LEU A 160 -5.09 9.13 -3.42
C LEU A 160 -4.39 8.47 -4.62
N TYR A 161 -3.06 8.31 -4.57
CA TYR A 161 -2.33 7.75 -5.70
C TYR A 161 -2.45 6.22 -5.75
N PRO A 162 -3.03 5.62 -6.81
CA PRO A 162 -3.41 4.20 -6.84
C PRO A 162 -2.24 3.21 -6.86
N SER A 163 -1.02 3.68 -6.95
CA SER A 163 0.16 2.84 -7.08
C SER A 163 1.10 2.87 -5.87
N TYR A 164 0.62 3.35 -4.72
CA TYR A 164 1.27 3.15 -3.42
C TYR A 164 0.94 1.78 -2.82
N GLY A 165 1.80 1.29 -1.93
CA GLY A 165 1.63 0.00 -1.24
C GLY A 165 0.46 -0.07 -0.26
N ASP A 166 -0.12 1.04 0.13
CA ASP A 166 -1.34 1.12 0.94
C ASP A 166 -2.59 1.41 0.09
N THR A 167 -2.46 2.25 -0.93
CA THR A 167 -3.58 2.71 -1.74
C THR A 167 -4.03 1.67 -2.77
N TYR A 168 -3.10 0.96 -3.43
CA TYR A 168 -3.46 -0.15 -4.32
C TYR A 168 -4.27 -1.23 -3.60
N PRO A 169 -3.86 -1.73 -2.42
CA PRO A 169 -4.69 -2.62 -1.61
C PRO A 169 -6.07 -2.04 -1.27
N THR A 170 -6.13 -0.76 -0.93
CA THR A 170 -7.39 -0.08 -0.58
C THR A 170 -8.38 -0.08 -1.74
N TYR A 171 -7.91 0.14 -2.96
CA TYR A 171 -8.74 0.08 -4.17
C TYR A 171 -9.07 -1.36 -4.62
N ASN A 172 -8.41 -2.34 -4.03
CA ASN A 172 -8.74 -3.77 -4.13
C ASN A 172 -9.55 -4.30 -2.93
N GLY A 173 -10.18 -3.43 -2.16
CA GLY A 173 -11.11 -3.78 -1.08
C GLY A 173 -10.47 -3.99 0.28
N ALA A 174 -9.15 -4.02 0.37
CA ALA A 174 -8.45 -4.15 1.65
C ALA A 174 -8.55 -2.87 2.50
N ILE A 175 -8.23 -2.99 3.77
CA ILE A 175 -7.90 -1.87 4.62
C ILE A 175 -6.40 -1.61 4.45
N GLY A 176 -6.04 -0.78 3.48
CA GLY A 176 -4.65 -0.42 3.21
C GLY A 176 -4.17 0.67 4.17
N MET A 177 -2.96 0.51 4.71
CA MET A 177 -2.38 1.44 5.67
C MET A 177 -0.87 1.51 5.49
N THR A 178 -0.31 2.69 5.71
CA THR A 178 1.13 2.89 5.90
C THR A 178 1.43 3.16 7.37
N TYR A 179 2.52 2.59 7.88
CA TYR A 179 3.09 2.90 9.18
C TYR A 179 4.51 3.44 8.97
N GLU A 180 4.80 4.62 9.54
CA GLU A 180 6.05 5.32 9.30
C GLU A 180 6.83 5.51 10.59
N GLN A 181 8.01 4.92 10.64
CA GLN A 181 8.96 5.07 11.74
C GLN A 181 10.02 6.11 11.38
N ALA A 182 10.40 6.95 12.32
CA ALA A 182 11.58 7.79 12.16
C ALA A 182 12.84 6.95 11.89
N GLY A 183 13.73 7.43 11.03
CA GLY A 183 15.00 6.74 10.76
C GLY A 183 15.44 6.67 9.30
N HIS A 184 14.56 7.03 8.36
CA HIS A 184 14.83 6.97 6.92
C HIS A 184 16.25 7.49 6.56
N SER A 185 17.01 6.67 5.85
CA SER A 185 18.36 6.96 5.32
C SER A 185 19.43 7.31 6.35
N ARG A 186 19.07 7.50 7.62
CA ARG A 186 19.99 8.01 8.66
C ARG A 186 20.05 7.19 9.94
N GLY A 187 19.03 6.42 10.26
CA GLY A 187 18.86 5.83 11.60
C GLY A 187 20.04 5.01 12.14
N GLY A 188 20.66 4.16 11.31
CA GLY A 188 21.74 3.29 11.78
C GLY A 188 21.37 2.49 13.02
N LEU A 189 22.30 2.37 13.98
CA LEU A 189 22.05 1.76 15.29
C LEU A 189 21.50 2.75 16.32
N ALA A 190 21.92 4.01 16.25
CA ALA A 190 21.42 5.12 17.09
C ALA A 190 21.77 6.45 16.44
N ILE A 191 20.89 7.44 16.58
CA ILE A 191 21.09 8.79 16.07
C ILE A 191 20.45 9.80 17.03
N GLU A 192 21.12 10.95 17.24
CA GLU A 192 20.56 12.06 18.00
C GLU A 192 19.57 12.84 17.15
N THR A 193 18.38 13.10 17.67
CA THR A 193 17.36 13.94 17.07
C THR A 193 17.59 15.42 17.37
N GLU A 194 16.89 16.31 16.67
CA GLU A 194 17.00 17.74 16.93
C GLU A 194 16.49 18.18 18.32
N ASP A 195 15.67 17.36 18.97
CA ASP A 195 15.20 17.55 20.34
C ASP A 195 16.22 17.05 21.40
N GLY A 196 17.34 16.44 20.97
CA GLY A 196 18.38 15.89 21.81
C GLY A 196 18.09 14.48 22.34
N ASP A 197 17.05 13.82 21.85
CA ASP A 197 16.77 12.42 22.17
C ASP A 197 17.62 11.49 21.28
N ILE A 198 17.96 10.32 21.81
CA ILE A 198 18.66 9.28 21.03
C ILE A 198 17.66 8.27 20.51
N LEU A 199 17.43 8.28 19.20
CA LEU A 199 16.62 7.29 18.51
C LEU A 199 17.46 6.05 18.20
N THR A 200 17.16 4.93 18.85
CA THR A 200 17.88 3.66 18.64
C THR A 200 17.18 2.73 17.63
N LEU A 201 17.94 1.80 17.06
CA LEU A 201 17.35 0.72 16.25
C LEU A 201 16.35 -0.13 17.06
N LEU A 202 16.59 -0.31 18.37
CA LEU A 202 15.67 -1.04 19.25
C LEU A 202 14.32 -0.32 19.36
N ASP A 203 14.29 1.00 19.51
CA ASP A 203 13.06 1.80 19.56
C ASP A 203 12.29 1.62 18.26
N ARG A 204 12.97 1.77 17.13
CA ARG A 204 12.39 1.63 15.78
C ARG A 204 11.77 0.25 15.55
N ILE A 205 12.49 -0.82 15.91
CA ILE A 205 11.99 -2.19 15.83
C ILE A 205 10.78 -2.38 16.76
N THR A 206 10.85 -1.85 17.97
CA THR A 206 9.79 -2.01 18.99
C THR A 206 8.50 -1.34 18.57
N HIS A 207 8.56 -0.16 17.98
CA HIS A 207 7.37 0.54 17.49
C HIS A 207 6.69 -0.23 16.35
N HIS A 208 7.45 -0.64 15.32
CA HIS A 208 6.93 -1.45 14.22
C HIS A 208 6.43 -2.83 14.66
N TYR A 209 7.12 -3.45 15.60
CA TYR A 209 6.68 -4.71 16.20
C TYR A 209 5.32 -4.56 16.90
N THR A 210 5.16 -3.50 17.67
CA THR A 210 3.93 -3.21 18.42
C THR A 210 2.75 -2.95 17.49
N THR A 211 2.92 -2.09 16.48
CA THR A 211 1.85 -1.80 15.53
C THR A 211 1.47 -3.01 14.68
N GLY A 212 2.45 -3.84 14.31
CA GLY A 212 2.20 -5.08 13.58
C GLY A 212 1.34 -6.07 14.39
N LEU A 213 1.66 -6.29 15.66
CA LEU A 213 0.86 -7.16 16.54
C LEU A 213 -0.52 -6.57 16.84
N SER A 214 -0.59 -5.27 17.13
CA SER A 214 -1.85 -4.56 17.38
C SER A 214 -2.79 -4.60 16.17
N THR A 215 -2.26 -4.63 14.95
CA THR A 215 -3.08 -4.83 13.73
C THR A 215 -3.72 -6.22 13.72
N VAL A 216 -2.94 -7.28 14.01
CA VAL A 216 -3.44 -8.66 14.07
C VAL A 216 -4.48 -8.83 15.17
N GLU A 217 -4.26 -8.20 16.32
CA GLU A 217 -5.23 -8.17 17.43
C GLU A 217 -6.58 -7.62 16.98
N VAL A 218 -6.61 -6.43 16.39
CA VAL A 218 -7.87 -5.81 15.92
C VAL A 218 -8.51 -6.62 14.79
N ALA A 219 -7.71 -7.17 13.88
CA ALA A 219 -8.20 -8.04 12.82
C ALA A 219 -8.95 -9.25 13.40
N SER A 220 -8.35 -9.95 14.36
CA SER A 220 -8.93 -11.14 15.00
C SER A 220 -10.24 -10.85 15.74
N GLN A 221 -10.38 -9.66 16.29
CA GLN A 221 -11.58 -9.21 17.02
C GLN A 221 -12.74 -8.82 16.11
N ASN A 222 -12.49 -8.58 14.81
CA ASN A 222 -13.47 -8.05 13.86
C ASN A 222 -13.68 -8.92 12.61
N VAL A 223 -13.26 -10.17 12.63
CA VAL A 223 -13.19 -11.09 11.48
C VAL A 223 -14.50 -11.11 10.68
N ASN A 224 -15.64 -11.35 11.32
CA ASN A 224 -16.93 -11.48 10.61
C ASN A 224 -17.26 -10.23 9.80
N ARG A 225 -17.15 -9.06 10.44
CA ARG A 225 -17.44 -7.80 9.77
C ARG A 225 -16.44 -7.47 8.67
N ILE A 226 -15.15 -7.79 8.87
CA ILE A 226 -14.10 -7.64 7.85
C ILE A 226 -14.45 -8.43 6.60
N VAL A 227 -14.82 -9.70 6.76
CA VAL A 227 -15.18 -10.58 5.64
C VAL A 227 -16.45 -10.11 4.94
N ASP A 228 -17.50 -9.77 5.70
CA ASP A 228 -18.78 -9.30 5.14
C ASP A 228 -18.60 -8.02 4.31
N GLU A 229 -17.88 -7.05 4.84
CA GLU A 229 -17.67 -5.77 4.15
C GLU A 229 -16.72 -5.93 2.94
N PHE A 230 -15.76 -6.86 2.99
CA PHE A 230 -14.92 -7.20 1.86
C PHE A 230 -15.72 -7.82 0.70
N VAL A 231 -16.58 -8.79 1.00
CA VAL A 231 -17.51 -9.36 0.01
C VAL A 231 -18.44 -8.29 -0.57
N LYS A 232 -18.96 -7.42 0.28
CA LYS A 232 -19.82 -6.30 -0.12
C LYS A 232 -19.10 -5.34 -1.06
N PHE A 233 -17.82 -5.00 -0.81
CA PHE A 233 -17.02 -4.13 -1.69
C PHE A 233 -17.04 -4.61 -3.15
N PHE A 234 -16.77 -5.89 -3.39
CA PHE A 234 -16.76 -6.46 -4.73
C PHE A 234 -18.16 -6.62 -5.34
N SER A 235 -19.16 -6.95 -4.51
CA SER A 235 -20.54 -7.08 -4.99
C SER A 235 -21.14 -5.72 -5.40
N GLU A 236 -20.84 -4.66 -4.67
CA GLU A 236 -21.22 -3.29 -5.02
C GLU A 236 -20.49 -2.83 -6.30
N GLY A 237 -19.21 -3.08 -6.43
CA GLY A 237 -18.46 -2.79 -7.66
C GLY A 237 -19.07 -3.44 -8.90
N LYS A 238 -19.55 -4.68 -8.76
CA LYS A 238 -20.20 -5.42 -9.84
C LYS A 238 -21.62 -4.92 -10.16
N ASN A 239 -22.42 -4.62 -9.15
CA ASN A 239 -23.85 -4.38 -9.31
C ASN A 239 -24.21 -2.89 -9.38
N ASN A 240 -23.41 -2.03 -8.75
CA ASN A 240 -23.65 -0.60 -8.66
C ASN A 240 -22.30 0.17 -8.68
N PRO A 241 -21.56 0.11 -9.80
CA PRO A 241 -20.27 0.78 -9.88
C PRO A 241 -20.44 2.29 -9.66
N LYS A 242 -19.50 2.86 -8.92
CA LYS A 242 -19.45 4.31 -8.72
C LYS A 242 -18.89 5.00 -9.96
N GLY A 243 -19.27 6.26 -10.15
CA GLY A 243 -18.81 7.09 -11.25
C GLY A 243 -19.91 7.46 -12.25
N GLU A 244 -19.63 8.45 -13.06
CA GLU A 244 -20.59 8.99 -14.05
C GLU A 244 -20.77 8.05 -15.25
N TYR A 245 -19.73 7.27 -15.58
CA TYR A 245 -19.71 6.41 -16.78
C TYR A 245 -19.49 4.95 -16.42
N ASN A 246 -20.36 4.08 -16.97
CA ASN A 246 -20.33 2.64 -16.72
C ASN A 246 -19.54 1.86 -17.75
N THR A 247 -19.01 2.50 -18.79
CA THR A 247 -18.27 1.84 -19.86
C THR A 247 -17.21 2.76 -20.44
N TYR A 248 -16.01 2.23 -20.57
CA TYR A 248 -14.88 2.88 -21.21
C TYR A 248 -14.63 2.26 -22.57
N ILE A 249 -14.41 3.10 -23.59
CA ILE A 249 -14.21 2.67 -24.97
C ILE A 249 -12.89 3.23 -25.47
N ILE A 250 -11.99 2.36 -25.87
CA ILE A 250 -10.68 2.70 -26.42
C ILE A 250 -10.65 2.32 -27.91
N SER A 251 -10.45 3.32 -28.76
CA SER A 251 -10.48 3.11 -30.20
C SER A 251 -9.35 2.19 -30.65
N LYS A 252 -9.67 1.22 -31.49
CA LYS A 252 -8.71 0.35 -32.20
C LYS A 252 -7.74 1.11 -33.12
N SER A 253 -8.02 2.38 -33.42
CA SER A 253 -7.12 3.23 -34.19
C SER A 253 -5.93 3.77 -33.39
N ASN A 254 -5.85 3.51 -32.09
CA ASN A 254 -4.64 3.75 -31.30
C ASN A 254 -3.51 2.85 -31.76
N HIS A 255 -2.26 3.24 -31.46
CA HIS A 255 -1.10 2.41 -31.78
C HIS A 255 -1.23 1.03 -31.13
N ILE A 256 -0.88 -0.02 -31.90
CA ILE A 256 -1.09 -1.40 -31.45
C ILE A 256 -0.35 -1.73 -30.15
N ASP A 257 0.87 -1.22 -29.97
CA ASP A 257 1.65 -1.46 -28.76
C ASP A 257 0.94 -0.87 -27.53
N LYS A 258 0.37 0.33 -27.62
CA LYS A 258 -0.41 0.93 -26.54
C LYS A 258 -1.67 0.13 -26.18
N LEU A 259 -2.30 -0.48 -27.17
CA LEU A 259 -3.45 -1.36 -26.95
C LEU A 259 -3.02 -2.67 -26.26
N ASN A 260 -1.92 -3.26 -26.71
CA ASN A 260 -1.35 -4.47 -26.11
C ASN A 260 -0.89 -4.21 -24.67
N ASP A 261 -0.20 -3.10 -24.41
CA ASP A 261 0.24 -2.72 -23.07
C ASP A 261 -0.95 -2.51 -22.14
N LEU A 262 -2.01 -1.82 -22.62
CA LEU A 262 -3.23 -1.63 -21.83
C LEU A 262 -3.91 -2.97 -21.53
N GLN A 263 -4.04 -3.86 -22.53
CA GLN A 263 -4.64 -5.18 -22.33
C GLN A 263 -3.82 -6.00 -21.33
N GLY A 264 -2.48 -6.02 -21.47
CA GLY A 264 -1.59 -6.68 -20.53
C GLY A 264 -1.72 -6.13 -19.09
N TRP A 265 -1.89 -4.81 -18.95
CA TRP A 265 -2.13 -4.18 -17.67
C TRP A 265 -3.50 -4.56 -17.07
N LEU A 266 -4.56 -4.60 -17.88
CA LEU A 266 -5.89 -5.04 -17.46
C LEU A 266 -5.86 -6.51 -16.99
N ASP A 267 -5.18 -7.38 -17.74
CA ASP A 267 -5.02 -8.80 -17.40
C ASP A 267 -4.29 -8.98 -16.05
N LYS A 268 -3.18 -8.27 -15.85
CA LYS A 268 -2.41 -8.29 -14.60
C LYS A 268 -3.25 -7.91 -13.38
N ASN A 269 -4.18 -6.97 -13.56
CA ASN A 269 -5.05 -6.49 -12.49
C ASN A 269 -6.38 -7.25 -12.39
N GLY A 270 -6.62 -8.23 -13.27
CA GLY A 270 -7.85 -9.02 -13.31
C GLY A 270 -9.09 -8.22 -13.74
N ILE A 271 -8.88 -7.15 -14.52
CA ILE A 271 -9.95 -6.31 -15.07
C ILE A 271 -10.45 -6.92 -16.38
N GLN A 272 -11.74 -7.21 -16.44
CA GLN A 272 -12.35 -7.81 -17.62
C GLN A 272 -12.61 -6.76 -18.71
N TYR A 273 -12.35 -7.14 -19.95
CA TYR A 273 -12.60 -6.33 -21.12
C TYR A 273 -13.04 -7.21 -22.31
N GLY A 274 -13.51 -6.56 -23.35
CA GLY A 274 -13.90 -7.22 -24.60
C GLY A 274 -13.75 -6.28 -25.78
N THR A 275 -14.28 -6.66 -26.94
CA THR A 275 -14.27 -5.83 -28.13
C THR A 275 -15.69 -5.57 -28.63
N SER A 276 -15.91 -4.37 -29.19
CA SER A 276 -17.19 -4.03 -29.79
C SER A 276 -17.46 -4.90 -31.02
N SER A 277 -18.63 -5.55 -31.04
CA SER A 277 -19.07 -6.39 -32.16
C SER A 277 -19.85 -5.59 -33.23
N ALA A 278 -20.17 -4.32 -32.98
CA ALA A 278 -20.97 -3.50 -33.90
C ALA A 278 -20.58 -2.01 -33.84
N ASN A 279 -20.86 -1.32 -34.93
CA ASN A 279 -20.80 0.16 -34.96
C ASN A 279 -22.06 0.70 -34.29
N ARG A 280 -21.88 1.48 -33.21
CA ARG A 280 -22.98 2.07 -32.46
C ARG A 280 -22.64 3.49 -32.04
N SER A 281 -23.69 4.26 -31.67
CA SER A 281 -23.52 5.59 -31.09
C SER A 281 -24.13 5.59 -29.69
N TYR A 282 -23.42 6.22 -28.76
CA TYR A 282 -23.80 6.37 -27.36
C TYR A 282 -23.66 7.83 -26.94
N LYS A 283 -24.33 8.22 -25.86
CA LYS A 283 -24.03 9.47 -25.17
C LYS A 283 -22.86 9.20 -24.22
N GLY A 284 -21.78 9.97 -24.30
CA GLY A 284 -20.61 9.78 -23.46
C GLY A 284 -19.67 10.97 -23.48
N PHE A 285 -18.65 10.95 -22.66
CA PHE A 285 -17.58 11.94 -22.63
C PHE A 285 -16.47 11.54 -23.60
N ASN A 286 -16.06 12.46 -24.44
CA ASN A 286 -14.96 12.24 -25.39
C ASN A 286 -13.69 12.92 -24.87
N TYR A 287 -12.73 12.12 -24.41
CA TYR A 287 -11.47 12.63 -23.85
C TYR A 287 -10.61 13.44 -24.84
N LYS A 288 -10.72 13.20 -26.15
CA LYS A 288 -9.98 13.98 -27.17
C LYS A 288 -10.51 15.39 -27.31
N THR A 289 -11.81 15.59 -27.13
CA THR A 289 -12.47 16.90 -27.31
C THR A 289 -12.82 17.57 -25.98
N GLY A 290 -12.72 16.86 -24.85
CA GLY A 290 -13.13 17.36 -23.54
C GLY A 290 -14.62 17.64 -23.42
N LYS A 291 -15.47 17.00 -24.24
CA LYS A 291 -16.92 17.31 -24.31
C LYS A 291 -17.77 16.06 -24.19
N THR A 292 -18.89 16.19 -23.49
CA THR A 292 -19.98 15.20 -23.51
C THR A 292 -20.80 15.36 -24.78
N GLY A 293 -21.12 14.24 -25.44
CA GLY A 293 -21.87 14.25 -26.68
C GLY A 293 -22.06 12.84 -27.25
N SER A 294 -22.33 12.76 -28.56
CA SER A 294 -22.39 11.47 -29.24
C SER A 294 -20.99 10.91 -29.45
N VAL A 295 -20.76 9.72 -28.89
CA VAL A 295 -19.52 8.93 -29.04
C VAL A 295 -19.84 7.71 -29.91
N LYS A 296 -19.05 7.50 -30.96
CA LYS A 296 -19.21 6.35 -31.86
C LYS A 296 -18.24 5.25 -31.48
N THR A 297 -18.73 4.01 -31.44
CA THR A 297 -17.90 2.80 -31.38
C THR A 297 -17.81 2.16 -32.75
N ASN A 298 -16.68 1.55 -33.05
CA ASN A 298 -16.49 0.74 -34.24
C ASN A 298 -16.25 -0.72 -33.86
N VAL A 299 -16.55 -1.64 -34.77
CA VAL A 299 -16.20 -3.06 -34.59
C VAL A 299 -14.72 -3.19 -34.29
N GLY A 300 -14.40 -3.88 -33.19
CA GLY A 300 -13.02 -4.10 -32.74
C GLY A 300 -12.45 -3.03 -31.79
N ASP A 301 -13.21 -1.98 -31.47
CA ASP A 301 -12.81 -1.07 -30.37
C ASP A 301 -12.80 -1.83 -29.03
N LEU A 302 -11.81 -1.58 -28.18
CA LEU A 302 -11.72 -2.19 -26.85
C LEU A 302 -12.79 -1.59 -25.93
N VAL A 303 -13.48 -2.43 -25.20
CA VAL A 303 -14.59 -2.05 -24.30
C VAL A 303 -14.33 -2.63 -22.91
N ILE A 304 -14.34 -1.76 -21.91
CA ILE A 304 -14.18 -2.10 -20.50
C ILE A 304 -15.45 -1.65 -19.77
N SER A 305 -16.14 -2.60 -19.12
CA SER A 305 -17.31 -2.28 -18.31
C SER A 305 -16.92 -2.03 -16.88
N ALA A 306 -17.42 -0.95 -16.27
CA ALA A 306 -17.30 -0.72 -14.84
C ALA A 306 -18.14 -1.69 -13.99
N ASN A 307 -19.14 -2.37 -14.58
CA ASN A 307 -19.95 -3.38 -13.90
C ASN A 307 -19.18 -4.70 -13.73
N GLN A 308 -18.14 -4.67 -12.91
CA GLN A 308 -17.32 -5.84 -12.59
C GLN A 308 -16.70 -5.71 -11.19
N SER A 309 -16.23 -6.82 -10.63
CA SER A 309 -15.71 -6.85 -9.26
C SER A 309 -14.53 -5.90 -9.04
N LYS A 310 -13.65 -5.72 -10.03
CA LYS A 310 -12.49 -4.80 -10.00
C LYS A 310 -12.84 -3.37 -10.46
N SER A 311 -14.06 -2.93 -10.26
CA SER A 311 -14.60 -1.65 -10.74
C SER A 311 -13.89 -0.41 -10.18
N VAL A 312 -13.30 -0.50 -9.00
CA VAL A 312 -12.65 0.65 -8.34
C VAL A 312 -11.24 0.90 -8.88
N LEU A 313 -10.51 -0.14 -9.23
CA LEU A 313 -9.17 -0.06 -9.78
C LEU A 313 -9.18 0.38 -11.25
#